data_54776e002d27e010b8fd28a0542e1bf1
#
_entry.id   54776e002d27e010b8fd28a0542e1bf1
#
_cell.length_a   1.000
_cell.length_b   1.000
_cell.length_c   1.000
_cell.angle_alpha   90.00
_cell.angle_beta   90.00
_cell.angle_gamma   90.00
#
_symmetry.space_group_name_H-M   'P 1'
#
loop_
_entity.id
_entity.type
_entity.pdbx_description
1 polymer ?
#
loop_
_entity_poly.entity_id
_entity_poly.type
_entity_poly.pdbx_seq_one_letter_code
_entity_poly.pdbx_strand_id
1 'polypeptide(L)'
;MNTKYSLPPASLLLVLTLSLLSLSSCRLSSSHLGFTKVDTARMPDCEALIVDFPIDVKVHVGERTAIVFDPEMPEQVRRELELRTDGRALLITSRREQTGFGRFLGRWSRKGAKAEVWVTSLHGLELGSSARAQLVDSITTPSLRLILSGASTLTGLRLSAGKFLFSSAGASVASGRVSVDEACQLELEGASSARFEGYADELKVELKGASSLKAPELQGRVVSAELSGASTAHIGTMEALSYALSGASRLSYRGRPVLGERSVTGASSVSAQ
;
A
#
# COMPACT_ATOMS: atom_id res chain seq x y z
N MET A 1 -39.75 27.63 53.51
CA MET A 1 -39.45 26.20 53.42
C MET A 1 -39.42 25.85 51.92
N ASN A 2 -38.26 25.94 51.31
CA ASN A 2 -38.04 25.55 49.90
C ASN A 2 -36.71 24.83 49.83
N THR A 3 -36.78 23.50 49.78
CA THR A 3 -35.65 22.60 49.55
C THR A 3 -35.38 22.51 48.06
N LYS A 4 -34.25 23.09 47.61
CA LYS A 4 -33.71 22.88 46.26
C LYS A 4 -32.86 21.61 46.24
N TYR A 5 -33.30 20.59 45.52
CA TYR A 5 -32.44 19.47 45.17
C TYR A 5 -31.63 19.82 43.90
N SER A 6 -30.32 19.90 44.06
CA SER A 6 -29.40 19.97 42.96
C SER A 6 -28.98 18.57 42.52
N LEU A 7 -29.27 18.21 41.28
CA LEU A 7 -28.79 17.00 40.63
C LEU A 7 -27.32 17.21 40.15
N PRO A 8 -26.42 16.25 40.30
CA PRO A 8 -25.07 16.35 39.78
C PRO A 8 -25.05 16.09 38.27
N PRO A 9 -24.12 16.66 37.52
CA PRO A 9 -24.01 16.46 36.07
C PRO A 9 -23.34 15.12 35.76
N ALA A 10 -24.15 14.10 35.50
CA ALA A 10 -23.72 12.82 34.97
C ALA A 10 -23.74 12.81 33.43
N SER A 11 -22.98 13.71 32.80
CA SER A 11 -22.93 13.75 31.32
C SER A 11 -21.54 14.05 30.75
N LEU A 12 -20.47 13.81 31.52
CA LEU A 12 -19.10 14.05 31.03
C LEU A 12 -18.23 12.79 30.95
N LEU A 13 -18.80 11.60 31.09
CA LEU A 13 -18.05 10.34 31.10
C LEU A 13 -18.40 9.40 29.94
N LEU A 14 -19.17 9.86 28.96
CA LEU A 14 -19.61 9.00 27.84
C LEU A 14 -19.01 9.37 26.48
N VAL A 15 -18.03 10.26 26.41
CA VAL A 15 -17.41 10.68 25.14
C VAL A 15 -15.98 10.14 24.96
N LEU A 16 -15.41 9.50 25.98
CA LEU A 16 -14.01 9.04 25.92
C LEU A 16 -13.83 7.55 25.58
N THR A 17 -14.90 6.81 25.28
CA THR A 17 -14.79 5.37 25.00
C THR A 17 -15.13 4.97 23.57
N LEU A 18 -15.37 5.92 22.64
CA LEU A 18 -15.74 5.61 21.27
C LEU A 18 -14.66 5.95 20.22
N SER A 19 -13.47 6.37 20.64
CA SER A 19 -12.36 6.69 19.72
C SER A 19 -11.29 5.58 19.58
N LEU A 20 -11.51 4.40 20.14
CA LEU A 20 -10.57 3.28 20.14
C LEU A 20 -10.93 2.14 19.19
N LEU A 21 -11.93 2.31 18.33
CA LEU A 21 -12.44 1.21 17.46
C LEU A 21 -12.27 1.48 15.96
N SER A 22 -11.41 2.41 15.55
CA SER A 22 -11.09 2.58 14.13
C SER A 22 -9.63 2.24 13.77
N LEU A 23 -8.98 1.39 14.54
CA LEU A 23 -7.87 0.60 14.04
C LEU A 23 -8.45 -0.58 13.23
N SER A 24 -9.17 -0.25 12.17
CA SER A 24 -9.35 -1.16 11.05
C SER A 24 -7.96 -1.33 10.44
N SER A 25 -7.13 -2.14 11.15
CA SER A 25 -5.98 -2.74 10.51
C SER A 25 -6.47 -3.24 9.15
N CYS A 26 -5.92 -2.69 8.06
CA CYS A 26 -5.91 -3.36 6.77
C CYS A 26 -5.20 -4.70 7.03
N ARG A 27 -5.94 -5.64 7.60
CA ARG A 27 -5.54 -7.03 7.52
C ARG A 27 -5.60 -7.33 6.04
N LEU A 28 -4.44 -7.64 5.45
CA LEU A 28 -4.44 -8.57 4.34
C LEU A 28 -5.57 -9.52 4.66
N SER A 29 -6.63 -9.51 3.86
CA SER A 29 -7.72 -10.45 4.04
C SER A 29 -7.12 -11.81 3.71
N SER A 30 -6.53 -12.42 4.72
CA SER A 30 -5.90 -13.74 4.66
C SER A 30 -6.98 -14.84 4.67
N SER A 31 -8.00 -14.67 3.83
CA SER A 31 -8.76 -15.80 3.36
C SER A 31 -7.93 -16.51 2.28
N HIS A 32 -6.84 -17.15 2.68
CA HIS A 32 -6.12 -18.11 1.83
C HIS A 32 -6.95 -19.38 1.57
N LEU A 33 -8.26 -19.28 1.68
CA LEU A 33 -9.23 -20.28 1.30
C LEU A 33 -9.15 -20.47 -0.22
N GLY A 34 -8.67 -21.62 -0.64
CA GLY A 34 -8.50 -21.96 -2.05
C GLY A 34 -7.05 -22.05 -2.52
N PHE A 35 -6.08 -21.55 -1.77
CA PHE A 35 -4.67 -21.72 -2.11
C PHE A 35 -4.18 -23.12 -1.80
N THR A 36 -3.62 -23.80 -2.80
CA THR A 36 -3.01 -25.11 -2.68
C THR A 36 -1.50 -25.02 -2.83
N LYS A 37 -0.78 -25.93 -2.17
CA LYS A 37 0.67 -26.03 -2.30
C LYS A 37 1.06 -26.36 -3.73
N VAL A 38 2.08 -25.68 -4.24
CA VAL A 38 2.58 -25.88 -5.60
C VAL A 38 4.07 -26.23 -5.61
N ASP A 39 4.47 -27.05 -6.58
CA ASP A 39 5.86 -27.33 -6.87
C ASP A 39 6.40 -26.32 -7.87
N THR A 40 7.64 -25.87 -7.68
CA THR A 40 8.34 -24.97 -8.60
C THR A 40 8.44 -25.50 -10.02
N ALA A 41 8.39 -26.82 -10.19
CA ALA A 41 8.46 -27.47 -11.51
C ALA A 41 7.12 -27.47 -12.28
N ARG A 42 5.99 -27.18 -11.63
CA ARG A 42 4.63 -27.23 -12.21
C ARG A 42 3.77 -26.08 -11.71
N MET A 43 4.20 -24.87 -11.97
CA MET A 43 3.44 -23.68 -11.63
C MET A 43 2.38 -23.39 -12.71
N PRO A 44 1.12 -23.13 -12.31
CA PRO A 44 0.14 -22.56 -13.23
C PRO A 44 0.53 -21.14 -13.60
N ASP A 45 0.04 -20.65 -14.73
CA ASP A 45 0.21 -19.26 -15.12
C ASP A 45 -0.54 -18.35 -14.13
N CYS A 46 0.20 -17.44 -13.52
CA CYS A 46 -0.33 -16.53 -12.51
C CYS A 46 -0.27 -15.08 -13.00
N GLU A 47 -1.33 -14.34 -12.66
CA GLU A 47 -1.52 -12.92 -12.99
C GLU A 47 -1.36 -12.02 -11.75
N ALA A 48 -1.15 -12.62 -10.59
CA ALA A 48 -0.93 -11.91 -9.35
C ALA A 48 0.13 -12.59 -8.49
N LEU A 49 0.81 -11.79 -7.68
CA LEU A 49 1.82 -12.24 -6.73
C LEU A 49 1.51 -11.71 -5.33
N ILE A 50 1.49 -12.61 -4.36
CA ILE A 50 1.33 -12.27 -2.94
C ILE A 50 2.58 -12.73 -2.22
N VAL A 51 3.27 -11.81 -1.52
CA VAL A 51 4.48 -12.11 -0.77
C VAL A 51 4.22 -11.76 0.70
N ASP A 52 3.89 -12.78 1.49
CA ASP A 52 3.73 -12.69 2.94
C ASP A 52 4.86 -13.43 3.66
N PHE A 53 6.07 -13.06 3.31
CA PHE A 53 7.31 -13.60 3.86
C PHE A 53 8.41 -12.52 3.77
N PRO A 54 9.31 -12.37 4.76
CA PRO A 54 10.40 -11.38 4.72
C PRO A 54 11.50 -11.79 3.74
N ILE A 55 11.27 -11.58 2.45
CA ILE A 55 12.14 -11.95 1.33
C ILE A 55 12.32 -10.77 0.38
N ASP A 56 13.48 -10.68 -0.27
CA ASP A 56 13.73 -9.77 -1.37
C ASP A 56 13.40 -10.49 -2.69
N VAL A 57 12.45 -9.94 -3.46
CA VAL A 57 11.95 -10.55 -4.70
C VAL A 57 12.19 -9.60 -5.88
N LYS A 58 12.81 -10.11 -6.94
CA LYS A 58 12.74 -9.46 -8.25
C LYS A 58 11.57 -10.05 -9.02
N VAL A 59 10.71 -9.18 -9.53
CA VAL A 59 9.50 -9.59 -10.26
C VAL A 59 9.65 -9.24 -11.72
N HIS A 60 9.46 -10.24 -12.57
CA HIS A 60 9.50 -10.15 -14.01
C HIS A 60 8.13 -10.47 -14.60
N VAL A 61 7.83 -9.87 -15.74
CA VAL A 61 6.70 -10.27 -16.59
C VAL A 61 7.26 -11.07 -17.76
N GLY A 62 6.80 -12.31 -17.92
CA GLY A 62 7.35 -13.25 -18.87
C GLY A 62 6.30 -14.21 -19.46
N GLU A 63 6.75 -15.19 -20.24
CA GLU A 63 5.85 -16.11 -20.95
C GLU A 63 5.21 -17.17 -20.04
N ARG A 64 5.76 -17.41 -18.86
CA ARG A 64 5.27 -18.42 -17.90
C ARG A 64 5.56 -17.99 -16.46
N THR A 65 4.80 -18.51 -15.54
CA THR A 65 5.07 -18.36 -14.11
C THR A 65 6.24 -19.26 -13.70
N ALA A 66 7.22 -18.66 -13.04
CA ALA A 66 8.38 -19.37 -12.50
C ALA A 66 8.90 -18.69 -11.25
N ILE A 67 9.58 -19.43 -10.39
CA ILE A 67 10.33 -18.89 -9.26
C ILE A 67 11.70 -19.56 -9.17
N VAL A 68 12.72 -18.75 -8.98
CA VAL A 68 14.08 -19.20 -8.75
C VAL A 68 14.58 -18.60 -7.43
N PHE A 69 14.93 -19.44 -6.49
CA PHE A 69 15.52 -19.00 -5.24
C PHE A 69 17.03 -18.84 -5.38
N ASP A 70 17.57 -17.85 -4.68
CA ASP A 70 19.01 -17.66 -4.57
C ASP A 70 19.66 -18.96 -4.08
N PRO A 71 20.69 -19.51 -4.78
CA PRO A 71 21.40 -20.71 -4.33
C PRO A 71 22.04 -20.55 -2.95
N GLU A 72 22.41 -19.33 -2.58
CA GLU A 72 23.00 -19.01 -1.26
C GLU A 72 21.94 -18.80 -0.17
N MET A 73 20.65 -18.99 -0.49
CA MET A 73 19.59 -18.88 0.52
C MET A 73 19.81 -19.90 1.65
N PRO A 74 19.85 -19.44 2.91
CA PRO A 74 20.05 -20.34 4.05
C PRO A 74 19.00 -21.46 4.07
N GLU A 75 19.44 -22.71 4.27
CA GLU A 75 18.57 -23.89 4.27
C GLU A 75 17.42 -23.78 5.28
N GLN A 76 17.64 -23.11 6.41
CA GLN A 76 16.61 -22.86 7.42
C GLN A 76 15.50 -21.98 6.88
N VAL A 77 15.82 -20.93 6.10
CA VAL A 77 14.85 -20.04 5.45
C VAL A 77 14.07 -20.80 4.40
N ARG A 78 14.77 -21.61 3.58
CA ARG A 78 14.16 -22.44 2.54
C ARG A 78 13.14 -23.44 3.11
N ARG A 79 13.41 -24.02 4.26
CA ARG A 79 12.49 -24.95 4.95
C ARG A 79 11.23 -24.29 5.51
N GLU A 80 11.31 -23.03 5.89
CA GLU A 80 10.17 -22.27 6.41
C GLU A 80 9.29 -21.70 5.29
N LEU A 81 9.82 -21.56 4.09
CA LEU A 81 9.14 -20.98 2.96
C LEU A 81 8.17 -22.00 2.34
N GLU A 82 6.98 -21.55 2.01
CA GLU A 82 5.96 -22.32 1.32
C GLU A 82 5.39 -21.54 0.13
N LEU A 83 5.23 -22.25 -0.98
CA LEU A 83 4.58 -21.73 -2.18
C LEU A 83 3.18 -22.31 -2.29
N ARG A 84 2.20 -21.46 -2.51
CA ARG A 84 0.80 -21.84 -2.74
C ARG A 84 0.25 -21.09 -3.94
N THR A 85 -0.78 -21.64 -4.57
CA THR A 85 -1.51 -20.98 -5.64
C THR A 85 -3.00 -21.30 -5.58
N ASP A 86 -3.82 -20.39 -6.07
CA ASP A 86 -5.25 -20.59 -6.35
C ASP A 86 -5.52 -20.75 -7.87
N GLY A 87 -4.45 -20.83 -8.67
CA GLY A 87 -4.51 -20.90 -10.14
C GLY A 87 -4.43 -19.53 -10.82
N ARG A 88 -4.61 -18.41 -10.09
CA ARG A 88 -4.46 -17.05 -10.61
C ARG A 88 -3.37 -16.25 -9.89
N ALA A 89 -3.17 -16.50 -8.63
CA ALA A 89 -2.16 -15.84 -7.82
C ALA A 89 -1.13 -16.84 -7.30
N LEU A 90 0.13 -16.43 -7.28
CA LEU A 90 1.20 -17.11 -6.56
C LEU A 90 1.38 -16.49 -5.20
N LEU A 91 1.28 -17.30 -4.14
CA LEU A 91 1.50 -16.90 -2.76
C LEU A 91 2.83 -17.46 -2.27
N ILE A 92 3.71 -16.58 -1.80
CA ILE A 92 4.95 -16.89 -1.08
C ILE A 92 4.70 -16.59 0.40
N THR A 93 4.68 -17.62 1.24
CA THR A 93 4.34 -17.49 2.66
C THR A 93 5.20 -18.37 3.54
N SER A 94 4.98 -18.32 4.85
CA SER A 94 5.62 -19.20 5.82
C SER A 94 4.81 -20.50 6.00
N ARG A 95 5.50 -21.63 6.08
CA ARG A 95 4.91 -22.94 6.36
C ARG A 95 4.23 -23.01 7.72
N ARG A 96 4.72 -22.25 8.70
CA ARG A 96 4.14 -22.19 10.04
C ARG A 96 3.16 -21.03 10.12
N GLU A 97 1.90 -21.32 10.37
CA GLU A 97 0.96 -20.32 10.83
C GLU A 97 1.48 -19.71 12.13
N GLN A 98 1.79 -18.41 12.06
CA GLN A 98 2.37 -17.72 13.22
C GLN A 98 1.28 -17.38 14.23
N THR A 99 1.02 -18.27 15.14
CA THR A 99 0.33 -17.96 16.38
C THR A 99 1.35 -17.43 17.40
N GLY A 100 1.55 -16.11 17.40
CA GLY A 100 2.35 -15.46 18.45
C GLY A 100 3.34 -14.40 17.98
N PHE A 101 2.96 -13.15 18.16
CA PHE A 101 3.68 -11.93 17.81
C PHE A 101 5.10 -11.80 18.45
N GLY A 102 5.45 -12.62 19.42
CA GLY A 102 6.63 -12.43 20.25
C GLY A 102 7.89 -13.23 19.87
N ARG A 103 7.79 -14.24 19.02
CA ARG A 103 8.96 -15.12 18.70
C ARG A 103 9.74 -14.72 17.45
N PHE A 104 9.21 -13.81 16.67
CA PHE A 104 9.71 -13.53 15.31
C PHE A 104 10.72 -12.39 15.23
N LEU A 105 10.70 -11.45 16.14
CA LEU A 105 11.55 -10.24 16.09
C LEU A 105 13.04 -10.50 16.35
N GLY A 106 13.43 -11.66 16.84
CA GLY A 106 14.81 -11.92 17.29
C GLY A 106 15.68 -12.81 16.40
N ARG A 107 15.14 -13.49 15.39
CA ARG A 107 15.89 -14.60 14.78
C ARG A 107 16.08 -14.59 13.26
N TRP A 108 15.39 -13.73 12.53
CA TRP A 108 15.50 -13.73 11.07
C TRP A 108 16.21 -12.47 10.57
N SER A 109 17.52 -12.59 10.42
CA SER A 109 18.26 -11.68 9.55
C SER A 109 17.81 -11.93 8.12
N ARG A 110 17.31 -10.88 7.41
CA ARG A 110 16.98 -10.90 5.98
C ARG A 110 18.15 -11.26 5.06
N LYS A 111 19.34 -11.45 5.62
CA LYS A 111 20.53 -11.78 4.84
C LYS A 111 20.34 -13.13 4.17
N GLY A 112 20.16 -13.09 2.83
CA GLY A 112 20.14 -14.26 1.97
C GLY A 112 18.77 -14.80 1.56
N ALA A 113 17.64 -14.25 2.03
CA ALA A 113 16.34 -14.61 1.48
C ALA A 113 16.08 -13.81 0.21
N LYS A 114 16.35 -14.39 -0.95
CA LYS A 114 16.14 -13.76 -2.26
C LYS A 114 15.51 -14.74 -3.24
N ALA A 115 14.67 -14.21 -4.12
CA ALA A 115 14.09 -14.97 -5.23
C ALA A 115 13.89 -14.07 -6.46
N GLU A 116 13.88 -14.69 -7.62
CA GLU A 116 13.38 -14.09 -8.86
C GLU A 116 12.08 -14.79 -9.23
N VAL A 117 11.04 -14.02 -9.52
CA VAL A 117 9.70 -14.52 -9.84
C VAL A 117 9.28 -13.97 -11.18
N TRP A 118 8.81 -14.85 -12.04
CA TRP A 118 8.18 -14.52 -13.32
C TRP A 118 6.69 -14.77 -13.20
N VAL A 119 5.88 -13.86 -13.73
CA VAL A 119 4.43 -13.99 -13.89
C VAL A 119 4.06 -13.69 -15.33
N THR A 120 2.99 -14.28 -15.85
CA THR A 120 2.59 -14.09 -17.26
C THR A 120 2.02 -12.70 -17.52
N SER A 121 1.39 -12.13 -16.53
CA SER A 121 0.91 -10.75 -16.48
C SER A 121 0.89 -10.30 -15.03
N LEU A 122 0.78 -9.01 -14.77
CA LEU A 122 0.70 -8.52 -13.39
C LEU A 122 -0.52 -7.59 -13.24
N HIS A 123 -1.61 -8.15 -12.70
CA HIS A 123 -2.83 -7.43 -12.35
C HIS A 123 -2.93 -7.17 -10.85
N GLY A 124 -2.17 -7.91 -10.02
CA GLY A 124 -2.14 -7.77 -8.58
C GLY A 124 -0.76 -8.06 -7.98
N LEU A 125 -0.34 -7.19 -7.04
CA LEU A 125 0.84 -7.45 -6.21
C LEU A 125 0.54 -7.06 -4.78
N GLU A 126 0.69 -8.01 -3.85
CA GLU A 126 0.54 -7.77 -2.43
C GLU A 126 1.85 -8.08 -1.71
N LEU A 127 2.32 -7.14 -0.90
CA LEU A 127 3.53 -7.28 -0.10
C LEU A 127 3.21 -7.11 1.38
N GLY A 128 3.53 -8.12 2.17
CA GLY A 128 3.39 -8.10 3.62
C GLY A 128 4.69 -8.47 4.33
N SER A 129 4.63 -8.65 5.64
CA SER A 129 5.70 -9.23 6.48
C SER A 129 7.11 -8.69 6.22
N SER A 130 7.25 -7.42 5.86
CA SER A 130 8.51 -6.77 5.51
C SER A 130 9.17 -7.29 4.21
N ALA A 131 8.40 -7.80 3.27
CA ALA A 131 8.86 -8.17 1.94
C ALA A 131 9.39 -6.95 1.18
N ARG A 132 10.35 -7.19 0.29
CA ARG A 132 10.82 -6.20 -0.67
C ARG A 132 10.63 -6.72 -2.08
N ALA A 133 10.00 -5.94 -2.94
CA ALA A 133 9.89 -6.28 -4.35
C ALA A 133 10.53 -5.20 -5.23
N GLN A 134 11.25 -5.66 -6.23
CA GLN A 134 11.75 -4.86 -7.33
C GLN A 134 11.08 -5.32 -8.60
N LEU A 135 10.30 -4.45 -9.23
CA LEU A 135 9.74 -4.71 -10.56
C LEU A 135 10.82 -4.39 -11.60
N VAL A 136 11.19 -5.39 -12.39
CA VAL A 136 12.29 -5.28 -13.35
C VAL A 136 11.79 -4.80 -14.71
N ASP A 137 10.61 -5.29 -15.12
CA ASP A 137 10.04 -5.00 -16.42
C ASP A 137 8.98 -3.89 -16.34
N SER A 138 8.67 -3.29 -17.48
CA SER A 138 7.52 -2.39 -17.62
C SER A 138 6.23 -3.19 -17.68
N ILE A 139 5.22 -2.72 -16.99
CA ILE A 139 3.92 -3.38 -16.89
C ILE A 139 2.93 -2.60 -17.74
N THR A 140 2.27 -3.30 -18.66
CA THR A 140 1.13 -2.77 -19.42
C THR A 140 -0.06 -3.66 -19.15
N THR A 141 -1.13 -3.10 -18.59
CA THR A 141 -2.30 -3.86 -18.14
C THR A 141 -3.55 -2.99 -18.11
N PRO A 142 -4.75 -3.53 -18.32
CA PRO A 142 -5.97 -2.77 -18.14
C PRO A 142 -6.13 -2.22 -16.73
N SER A 143 -5.70 -2.97 -15.71
CA SER A 143 -5.74 -2.53 -14.32
C SER A 143 -4.65 -3.19 -13.49
N LEU A 144 -4.08 -2.41 -12.55
CA LEU A 144 -3.13 -2.92 -11.56
C LEU A 144 -3.58 -2.57 -10.15
N ARG A 145 -3.57 -3.57 -9.27
CA ARG A 145 -3.78 -3.39 -7.83
C ARG A 145 -2.49 -3.70 -7.08
N LEU A 146 -1.98 -2.72 -6.33
CA LEU A 146 -0.83 -2.87 -5.45
C LEU A 146 -1.25 -2.66 -3.99
N ILE A 147 -0.94 -3.62 -3.13
CA ILE A 147 -1.21 -3.54 -1.70
C ILE A 147 0.10 -3.77 -0.95
N LEU A 148 0.46 -2.82 -0.11
CA LEU A 148 1.63 -2.91 0.76
C LEU A 148 1.21 -2.86 2.23
N SER A 149 1.74 -3.75 3.04
CA SER A 149 1.46 -3.77 4.47
C SER A 149 2.71 -4.04 5.31
N GLY A 150 2.63 -3.77 6.61
CA GLY A 150 3.74 -3.98 7.52
C GLY A 150 4.88 -2.99 7.28
N ALA A 151 6.08 -3.48 6.95
CA ALA A 151 7.25 -2.68 6.63
C ALA A 151 7.80 -3.05 5.24
N SER A 152 6.91 -3.27 4.28
CA SER A 152 7.26 -3.73 2.93
C SER A 152 7.77 -2.58 2.04
N THR A 153 8.49 -2.95 0.99
CA THR A 153 9.08 -1.98 0.07
C THR A 153 8.87 -2.41 -1.38
N LEU A 154 8.40 -1.49 -2.21
CA LEU A 154 8.26 -1.68 -3.65
C LEU A 154 9.10 -0.66 -4.41
N THR A 155 9.89 -1.12 -5.37
CA THR A 155 10.72 -0.26 -6.23
C THR A 155 10.63 -0.69 -7.69
N GLY A 156 11.02 0.20 -8.60
CA GLY A 156 11.14 -0.11 -10.02
C GLY A 156 9.82 -0.19 -10.79
N LEU A 157 8.70 0.27 -10.23
CA LEU A 157 7.42 0.29 -10.94
C LEU A 157 7.51 1.21 -12.16
N ARG A 158 7.20 0.65 -13.33
CA ARG A 158 6.97 1.36 -14.58
C ARG A 158 5.67 0.83 -15.16
N LEU A 159 4.59 1.60 -14.99
CA LEU A 159 3.21 1.18 -15.28
C LEU A 159 2.59 2.01 -16.40
N SER A 160 1.95 1.33 -17.33
CA SER A 160 0.96 1.89 -18.25
C SER A 160 -0.35 1.11 -18.06
N ALA A 161 -1.41 1.78 -17.60
CA ALA A 161 -2.67 1.12 -17.27
C ALA A 161 -3.88 2.02 -17.48
N GLY A 162 -5.05 1.43 -17.70
CA GLY A 162 -6.32 2.14 -17.61
C GLY A 162 -6.59 2.55 -16.16
N LYS A 163 -6.45 1.60 -15.21
CA LYS A 163 -6.72 1.85 -13.78
C LYS A 163 -5.55 1.42 -12.91
N PHE A 164 -5.26 2.24 -11.90
CA PHE A 164 -4.25 1.91 -10.89
C PHE A 164 -4.80 2.15 -9.49
N LEU A 165 -4.82 1.08 -8.69
CA LEU A 165 -5.16 1.15 -7.27
C LEU A 165 -3.92 0.82 -6.45
N PHE A 166 -3.48 1.77 -5.65
CA PHE A 166 -2.39 1.60 -4.70
C PHE A 166 -2.90 1.82 -3.28
N SER A 167 -2.73 0.82 -2.43
CA SER A 167 -3.04 0.91 -1.00
C SER A 167 -1.81 0.53 -0.18
N SER A 168 -1.50 1.34 0.83
CA SER A 168 -0.30 1.17 1.64
C SER A 168 -0.61 1.42 3.10
N ALA A 169 -0.25 0.48 3.96
CA ALA A 169 -0.46 0.56 5.41
C ALA A 169 0.80 0.22 6.20
N GLY A 170 0.85 0.64 7.47
CA GLY A 170 2.00 0.41 8.35
C GLY A 170 3.14 1.39 8.09
N ALA A 171 4.34 0.88 7.85
CA ALA A 171 5.56 1.66 7.54
C ALA A 171 6.13 1.29 6.16
N SER A 172 5.25 1.11 5.17
CA SER A 172 5.63 0.66 3.84
C SER A 172 6.15 1.81 2.96
N VAL A 173 6.95 1.44 1.96
CA VAL A 173 7.53 2.40 1.02
C VAL A 173 7.31 1.93 -0.41
N ALA A 174 6.84 2.83 -1.28
CA ALA A 174 6.71 2.56 -2.71
C ALA A 174 7.32 3.65 -3.58
N SER A 175 7.84 3.27 -4.73
CA SER A 175 8.30 4.24 -5.73
C SER A 175 8.14 3.74 -7.15
N GLY A 176 7.82 4.65 -8.09
CA GLY A 176 7.69 4.29 -9.49
C GLY A 176 7.20 5.40 -10.40
N ARG A 177 7.11 5.04 -11.68
CA ARG A 177 6.52 5.87 -12.73
C ARG A 177 5.23 5.23 -13.20
N VAL A 178 4.18 6.04 -13.34
CA VAL A 178 2.85 5.59 -13.75
C VAL A 178 2.30 6.45 -14.90
N SER A 179 1.64 5.79 -15.83
CA SER A 179 0.82 6.42 -16.85
C SER A 179 -0.55 5.77 -16.78
N VAL A 180 -1.56 6.51 -16.32
CA VAL A 180 -2.90 5.98 -16.04
C VAL A 180 -3.92 6.79 -16.81
N ASP A 181 -4.61 6.13 -17.73
CA ASP A 181 -5.47 6.80 -18.72
C ASP A 181 -6.91 7.01 -18.22
N GLU A 182 -7.33 6.33 -17.13
CA GLU A 182 -8.65 6.47 -16.53
C GLU A 182 -8.51 6.95 -15.07
N ALA A 183 -8.40 6.02 -14.12
CA ALA A 183 -8.45 6.32 -12.69
C ALA A 183 -7.22 5.81 -11.93
N CYS A 184 -6.58 6.70 -11.21
CA CYS A 184 -5.48 6.44 -10.29
C CYS A 184 -5.93 6.73 -8.86
N GLN A 185 -5.93 5.73 -8.00
CA GLN A 185 -6.28 5.87 -6.59
C GLN A 185 -5.08 5.51 -5.72
N LEU A 186 -4.66 6.45 -4.87
CA LEU A 186 -3.52 6.32 -3.97
C LEU A 186 -4.00 6.46 -2.52
N GLU A 187 -3.99 5.37 -1.78
CA GLU A 187 -4.37 5.31 -0.37
C GLU A 187 -3.15 5.00 0.49
N LEU A 188 -2.79 5.91 1.40
CA LEU A 188 -1.68 5.71 2.32
C LEU A 188 -2.15 5.89 3.76
N GLU A 189 -1.90 4.88 4.58
CA GLU A 189 -2.24 4.87 6.00
C GLU A 189 -1.02 4.59 6.90
N GLY A 190 -1.11 4.97 8.16
CA GLY A 190 -0.06 4.76 9.16
C GLY A 190 1.12 5.71 8.97
N ALA A 191 2.32 5.19 8.84
CA ALA A 191 3.56 5.92 8.58
C ALA A 191 4.15 5.57 7.20
N SER A 192 3.29 5.30 6.22
CA SER A 192 3.70 4.88 4.88
C SER A 192 4.16 6.05 4.02
N SER A 193 5.01 5.76 3.05
CA SER A 193 5.54 6.76 2.13
C SER A 193 5.50 6.26 0.69
N ALA A 194 5.04 7.11 -0.23
CA ALA A 194 5.08 6.81 -1.66
C ALA A 194 5.70 7.95 -2.46
N ARG A 195 6.42 7.57 -3.53
CA ARG A 195 6.94 8.50 -4.53
C ARG A 195 6.51 8.03 -5.91
N PHE A 196 5.66 8.84 -6.55
CA PHE A 196 5.23 8.57 -7.92
C PHE A 196 5.50 9.75 -8.84
N GLU A 197 5.75 9.44 -10.11
CA GLU A 197 5.93 10.38 -11.20
C GLU A 197 5.17 9.90 -12.43
N GLY A 198 4.87 10.82 -13.37
CA GLY A 198 4.21 10.49 -14.63
C GLY A 198 2.88 11.20 -14.82
N TYR A 199 1.83 10.46 -15.19
CA TYR A 199 0.51 11.01 -15.54
C TYR A 199 -0.63 10.16 -15.00
N ALA A 200 -1.73 10.81 -14.61
CA ALA A 200 -3.00 10.19 -14.30
C ALA A 200 -4.16 11.08 -14.73
N ASP A 201 -5.13 10.57 -15.53
CA ASP A 201 -6.27 11.37 -15.94
C ASP A 201 -7.10 11.81 -14.73
N GLU A 202 -7.60 10.86 -13.95
CA GLU A 202 -8.24 11.13 -12.67
C GLU A 202 -7.35 10.60 -11.52
N LEU A 203 -6.96 11.50 -10.62
CA LEU A 203 -6.12 11.15 -9.47
C LEU A 203 -6.88 11.39 -8.17
N LYS A 204 -7.15 10.30 -7.44
CA LYS A 204 -7.66 10.35 -6.08
C LYS A 204 -6.56 10.02 -5.09
N VAL A 205 -6.36 10.90 -4.11
CA VAL A 205 -5.34 10.75 -3.06
C VAL A 205 -6.01 10.76 -1.69
N GLU A 206 -5.85 9.70 -0.93
CA GLU A 206 -6.29 9.61 0.47
C GLU A 206 -5.09 9.33 1.37
N LEU A 207 -4.78 10.27 2.27
CA LEU A 207 -3.69 10.12 3.23
C LEU A 207 -4.22 10.18 4.66
N LYS A 208 -3.86 9.18 5.46
CA LYS A 208 -4.26 9.08 6.87
C LYS A 208 -3.06 8.80 7.77
N GLY A 209 -3.12 9.27 9.01
CA GLY A 209 -2.06 9.08 9.99
C GLY A 209 -0.88 10.02 9.79
N ALA A 210 0.33 9.50 9.70
CA ALA A 210 1.57 10.24 9.44
C ALA A 210 2.17 9.87 8.07
N SER A 211 1.31 9.67 7.07
CA SER A 211 1.72 9.22 5.74
C SER A 211 2.22 10.36 4.85
N SER A 212 3.02 10.02 3.84
CA SER A 212 3.65 11.00 2.96
C SER A 212 3.59 10.56 1.50
N LEU A 213 3.00 11.41 0.64
CA LEU A 213 3.04 11.28 -0.82
C LEU A 213 3.96 12.34 -1.42
N LYS A 214 5.00 11.89 -2.13
CA LYS A 214 5.93 12.75 -2.87
C LYS A 214 5.74 12.52 -4.36
N ALA A 215 4.93 13.34 -5.00
CA ALA A 215 4.57 13.20 -6.39
C ALA A 215 4.64 14.55 -7.17
N PRO A 216 5.72 15.36 -7.01
CA PRO A 216 5.81 16.67 -7.66
C PRO A 216 5.91 16.58 -9.19
N GLU A 217 6.25 15.43 -9.72
CA GLU A 217 6.34 15.14 -11.16
C GLU A 217 5.17 14.26 -11.66
N LEU A 218 4.15 14.03 -10.84
CA LEU A 218 2.92 13.35 -11.25
C LEU A 218 1.91 14.42 -11.70
N GLN A 219 1.59 14.40 -12.97
CA GLN A 219 0.60 15.30 -13.57
C GLN A 219 -0.78 14.68 -13.50
N GLY A 220 -1.80 15.47 -13.27
CA GLY A 220 -3.19 15.03 -13.26
C GLY A 220 -4.07 15.93 -14.10
N ARG A 221 -5.16 15.40 -14.68
CA ARG A 221 -6.21 16.25 -15.25
C ARG A 221 -7.15 16.72 -14.14
N VAL A 222 -7.75 15.79 -13.43
CA VAL A 222 -8.63 16.07 -12.28
C VAL A 222 -8.06 15.41 -11.04
N VAL A 223 -7.86 16.18 -9.97
CA VAL A 223 -7.29 15.70 -8.72
C VAL A 223 -8.24 15.93 -7.56
N SER A 224 -8.49 14.89 -6.77
CA SER A 224 -9.16 14.96 -5.47
C SER A 224 -8.20 14.49 -4.38
N ALA A 225 -7.99 15.31 -3.34
CA ALA A 225 -7.05 15.02 -2.27
C ALA A 225 -7.72 15.12 -0.89
N GLU A 226 -7.75 14.01 -0.16
CA GLU A 226 -8.27 13.92 1.21
C GLU A 226 -7.12 13.59 2.16
N LEU A 227 -6.78 14.52 3.06
CA LEU A 227 -5.67 14.38 3.99
C LEU A 227 -6.14 14.51 5.44
N SER A 228 -5.75 13.56 6.27
CA SER A 228 -6.09 13.59 7.70
C SER A 228 -4.90 13.17 8.58
N GLY A 229 -4.94 13.56 9.86
CA GLY A 229 -3.86 13.31 10.81
C GLY A 229 -2.70 14.30 10.63
N ALA A 230 -1.48 13.83 10.51
CA ALA A 230 -0.27 14.61 10.26
C ALA A 230 0.34 14.27 8.89
N SER A 231 -0.51 14.08 7.89
CA SER A 231 -0.09 13.62 6.56
C SER A 231 0.39 14.77 5.67
N THR A 232 1.22 14.42 4.68
CA THR A 232 1.78 15.40 3.75
C THR A 232 1.69 14.90 2.31
N ALA A 233 1.16 15.72 1.40
CA ALA A 233 1.14 15.46 -0.03
C ALA A 233 1.83 16.58 -0.81
N HIS A 234 2.71 16.19 -1.74
CA HIS A 234 3.26 17.04 -2.78
C HIS A 234 2.79 16.50 -4.13
N ILE A 235 1.99 17.26 -4.86
CA ILE A 235 1.40 16.83 -6.13
C ILE A 235 1.87 17.77 -7.24
N GLY A 236 2.05 17.26 -8.45
CA GLY A 236 2.48 18.01 -9.61
C GLY A 236 1.41 18.96 -10.15
N THR A 237 1.46 19.25 -11.45
CA THR A 237 0.51 20.12 -12.14
C THR A 237 -0.80 19.42 -12.42
N MET A 238 -1.92 20.18 -12.39
CA MET A 238 -3.26 19.69 -12.68
C MET A 238 -4.14 20.78 -13.27
N GLU A 239 -5.23 20.37 -13.94
CA GLU A 239 -6.23 21.29 -14.49
C GLU A 239 -7.28 21.67 -13.44
N ALA A 240 -7.74 20.68 -12.66
CA ALA A 240 -8.72 20.89 -11.61
C ALA A 240 -8.29 20.22 -10.30
N LEU A 241 -8.58 20.87 -9.15
CA LEU A 241 -8.23 20.39 -7.83
C LEU A 241 -9.38 20.61 -6.84
N SER A 242 -9.80 19.51 -6.19
CA SER A 242 -10.64 19.55 -5.00
C SER A 242 -9.87 18.96 -3.81
N TYR A 243 -10.06 19.49 -2.61
CA TYR A 243 -9.36 18.95 -1.44
C TYR A 243 -10.11 19.10 -0.13
N ALA A 244 -9.89 18.13 0.76
CA ALA A 244 -10.33 18.17 2.15
C ALA A 244 -9.18 17.83 3.08
N LEU A 245 -8.80 18.76 3.95
CA LEU A 245 -7.70 18.61 4.90
C LEU A 245 -8.21 18.72 6.34
N SER A 246 -7.72 17.83 7.20
CA SER A 246 -8.01 17.86 8.63
C SER A 246 -6.79 17.49 9.48
N GLY A 247 -6.83 17.81 10.78
CA GLY A 247 -5.74 17.56 11.70
C GLY A 247 -4.59 18.55 11.55
N ALA A 248 -3.39 18.09 11.24
CA ALA A 248 -2.18 18.89 10.97
C ALA A 248 -1.60 18.54 9.60
N SER A 249 -2.48 18.37 8.61
CA SER A 249 -2.10 17.92 7.28
C SER A 249 -1.54 19.05 6.41
N ARG A 250 -0.70 18.68 5.44
CA ARG A 250 -0.14 19.64 4.50
C ARG A 250 -0.28 19.15 3.05
N LEU A 251 -0.88 19.98 2.20
CA LEU A 251 -0.93 19.79 0.76
C LEU A 251 -0.12 20.87 0.07
N SER A 252 0.80 20.49 -0.80
CA SER A 252 1.43 21.41 -1.76
C SER A 252 1.24 20.91 -3.17
N TYR A 253 0.97 21.84 -4.09
CA TYR A 253 0.75 21.52 -5.50
C TYR A 253 1.40 22.56 -6.40
N ARG A 254 1.65 22.18 -7.66
CA ARG A 254 2.21 23.09 -8.69
C ARG A 254 1.15 23.58 -9.63
N GLY A 255 1.33 24.82 -10.14
CA GLY A 255 0.48 25.39 -11.18
C GLY A 255 -0.71 26.18 -10.65
N ARG A 256 -1.69 26.38 -11.53
CA ARG A 256 -2.90 27.21 -11.26
C ARG A 256 -4.15 26.44 -11.66
N PRO A 257 -4.52 25.38 -10.94
CA PRO A 257 -5.72 24.61 -11.26
C PRO A 257 -7.00 25.41 -11.02
N VAL A 258 -8.07 25.02 -11.69
CA VAL A 258 -9.42 25.42 -11.30
C VAL A 258 -9.72 24.74 -9.97
N LEU A 259 -10.02 25.54 -8.95
CA LEU A 259 -10.31 25.02 -7.62
C LEU A 259 -11.80 24.69 -7.49
N GLY A 260 -12.10 23.42 -7.19
CA GLY A 260 -13.43 22.92 -6.88
C GLY A 260 -13.76 23.03 -5.38
N GLU A 261 -14.29 21.95 -4.80
CA GLU A 261 -14.61 21.88 -3.38
C GLU A 261 -13.35 21.95 -2.51
N ARG A 262 -13.41 22.75 -1.45
CA ARG A 262 -12.27 22.99 -0.57
C ARG A 262 -12.70 23.01 0.89
N SER A 263 -12.06 22.19 1.69
CA SER A 263 -12.25 22.16 3.13
C SER A 263 -10.90 22.08 3.83
N VAL A 264 -10.63 22.98 4.75
CA VAL A 264 -9.39 22.97 5.56
C VAL A 264 -9.77 23.20 7.02
N THR A 265 -9.50 22.22 7.86
CA THR A 265 -9.81 22.25 9.28
C THR A 265 -8.59 21.91 10.12
N GLY A 266 -8.61 22.30 11.41
CA GLY A 266 -7.49 22.07 12.32
C GLY A 266 -6.27 22.95 12.01
N ALA A 267 -5.08 22.41 12.19
CA ALA A 267 -3.80 23.07 11.88
C ALA A 267 -3.27 22.71 10.47
N SER A 268 -4.19 22.43 9.54
CA SER A 268 -3.82 22.03 8.19
C SER A 268 -3.48 23.21 7.30
N SER A 269 -2.66 23.01 6.28
CA SER A 269 -2.23 24.06 5.37
C SER A 269 -2.17 23.59 3.92
N VAL A 270 -2.45 24.53 3.01
CA VAL A 270 -2.37 24.30 1.55
C VAL A 270 -1.46 25.38 0.96
N SER A 271 -0.56 24.99 0.06
CA SER A 271 0.35 25.91 -0.63
C SER A 271 0.45 25.60 -2.11
N ALA A 272 0.35 26.61 -2.96
CA ALA A 272 0.71 26.55 -4.36
C ALA A 272 2.21 26.88 -4.53
N GLN A 273 2.89 26.16 -5.41
CA GLN A 273 4.31 26.34 -5.73
C GLN A 273 4.50 26.80 -7.18
#